data_fc70b09f752e0e88b9938fdd52e6f829
#
_entry.id   fc70b09f752e0e88b9938fdd52e6f829
#
_cell.length_a   1.000
_cell.length_b   1.000
_cell.length_c   1.000
_cell.angle_alpha   90.00
_cell.angle_beta   90.00
_cell.angle_gamma   90.00
#
_symmetry.space_group_name_H-M   'P 1'
#
loop_
_entity.id
_entity.type
_entity.pdbx_description
1 polymer ?
#
loop_
_entity_poly.entity_id
_entity_poly.type
_entity_poly.pdbx_seq_one_letter_code
_entity_poly.pdbx_strand_id
1 'polypeptide(L)'
;MKFKPQLLPNNPAGTTPNWEELLMPVEDYLVSDKADGVRLECFDNGTAVGRSLKKFKNVFVEELVKSFQLLIQFNGIVEAELYSPNLTFSEIMHFFRTEDVSAPSARKKFQREWEKTNGGTTTYDKKVGNIIVQQGWEFPGRDVDFLCTWPSCLKLYVFDHTYGEDDERTKEERYLHLTALFANPLIQDDIDDYAVLLKQTAYAHIDEVYQAYDQAIISGYEGLVLIHKKSNYKHGRHTLNSKEAFKMKEDNLQFDGVILGLEEATEVLPGVEKTINELGRSVTSKLKDDRVPSGLCKGFRVALDNGNEMTVSLKDFDHDARRAMLLSPEEYVGKTIRFTGMAPTKEGGCPRHAHYTKGNIRDDK
;
A
#
# COMPACT_ATOMS: atom_id res chain seq x y z
N MET A 1 0.99 -18.38 19.41
CA MET A 1 0.16 -17.44 18.60
C MET A 1 0.72 -17.45 17.17
N LYS A 2 -0.08 -17.40 16.12
CA LYS A 2 0.43 -17.45 14.74
C LYS A 2 0.99 -16.08 14.35
N PHE A 3 2.16 -15.99 13.70
CA PHE A 3 2.77 -14.74 13.21
C PHE A 3 1.74 -13.83 12.55
N LYS A 4 1.80 -12.55 12.87
CA LYS A 4 1.02 -11.48 12.23
C LYS A 4 1.93 -10.27 12.02
N PRO A 5 1.89 -9.65 10.84
CA PRO A 5 2.63 -8.42 10.58
C PRO A 5 2.27 -7.32 11.58
N GLN A 6 3.27 -6.56 12.01
CA GLN A 6 3.06 -5.37 12.83
C GLN A 6 2.40 -4.27 12.01
N LEU A 7 1.32 -3.69 12.50
CA LEU A 7 0.57 -2.65 11.80
C LEU A 7 0.49 -1.37 12.64
N LEU A 8 0.72 -0.24 11.99
CA LEU A 8 0.58 1.08 12.61
C LEU A 8 -0.90 1.37 12.95
N PRO A 9 -1.16 2.19 13.98
CA PRO A 9 -2.52 2.57 14.35
C PRO A 9 -3.19 3.40 13.25
N ASN A 10 -4.51 3.42 13.26
CA ASN A 10 -5.24 4.37 12.43
C ASN A 10 -5.29 5.71 13.17
N ASN A 11 -4.98 6.79 12.47
CA ASN A 11 -5.22 8.13 12.99
C ASN A 11 -6.73 8.36 13.14
N PRO A 12 -7.14 9.18 14.12
CA PRO A 12 -8.54 9.59 14.23
C PRO A 12 -9.01 10.23 12.91
N ALA A 13 -10.27 9.99 12.58
CA ALA A 13 -10.82 10.54 11.35
C ALA A 13 -11.01 12.06 11.49
N GLY A 14 -10.46 12.81 10.52
CA GLY A 14 -10.72 14.25 10.39
C GLY A 14 -10.04 15.14 11.44
N THR A 15 -9.08 14.59 12.21
CA THR A 15 -8.28 15.38 13.15
C THR A 15 -6.81 15.01 13.00
N THR A 16 -5.96 16.01 12.80
CA THR A 16 -4.51 15.84 12.95
C THR A 16 -4.22 15.59 14.42
N PRO A 17 -3.53 14.50 14.78
CA PRO A 17 -3.14 14.25 16.15
C PRO A 17 -2.27 15.40 16.70
N ASN A 18 -2.42 15.71 17.96
CA ASN A 18 -1.47 16.59 18.64
C ASN A 18 -0.15 15.82 18.87
N TRP A 19 0.78 15.96 17.93
CA TRP A 19 2.04 15.24 17.96
C TRP A 19 2.94 15.63 19.14
N GLU A 20 2.88 16.90 19.57
CA GLU A 20 3.62 17.37 20.73
C GLU A 20 3.23 16.63 22.01
N GLU A 21 1.92 16.34 22.17
CA GLU A 21 1.44 15.58 23.33
C GLU A 21 1.65 14.08 23.19
N LEU A 22 1.48 13.53 21.98
CA LEU A 22 1.58 12.09 21.76
C LEU A 22 3.01 11.57 21.81
N LEU A 23 3.98 12.35 21.34
CA LEU A 23 5.39 11.97 21.20
C LEU A 23 6.29 12.48 22.35
N MET A 24 5.76 12.57 23.55
CA MET A 24 6.55 13.02 24.72
C MET A 24 6.98 11.83 25.59
N PRO A 25 8.28 11.63 25.82
CA PRO A 25 9.42 12.32 25.24
C PRO A 25 9.73 11.83 23.81
N VAL A 26 10.05 12.74 22.90
CA VAL A 26 10.28 12.46 21.48
C VAL A 26 11.54 11.62 21.23
N GLU A 27 12.57 11.79 22.05
CA GLU A 27 13.82 11.04 21.97
C GLU A 27 13.65 9.52 22.21
N ASP A 28 12.52 9.09 22.74
CA ASP A 28 12.22 7.66 22.92
C ASP A 28 11.75 6.96 21.64
N TYR A 29 11.61 7.70 20.53
CA TYR A 29 11.16 7.14 19.27
C TYR A 29 12.29 7.06 18.23
N LEU A 30 12.28 5.96 17.46
CA LEU A 30 12.98 5.86 16.19
C LEU A 30 12.05 6.30 15.06
N VAL A 31 12.51 7.27 14.29
CA VAL A 31 11.77 7.91 13.20
C VAL A 31 12.38 7.51 11.88
N SER A 32 11.57 7.03 10.95
CA SER A 32 11.98 6.68 9.58
C SER A 32 11.01 7.23 8.55
N ASP A 33 11.48 7.36 7.32
CA ASP A 33 10.63 7.71 6.18
C ASP A 33 9.57 6.64 5.94
N LYS A 34 8.38 7.07 5.54
CA LYS A 34 7.27 6.19 5.17
C LYS A 34 7.16 6.06 3.66
N ALA A 35 7.67 4.97 3.12
CA ALA A 35 7.53 4.66 1.70
C ALA A 35 6.06 4.32 1.34
N ASP A 36 5.60 4.78 0.17
CA ASP A 36 4.28 4.45 -0.41
C ASP A 36 4.45 3.37 -1.48
N GLY A 37 4.69 2.15 -1.05
CA GLY A 37 4.95 0.98 -1.89
C GLY A 37 4.06 -0.21 -1.58
N VAL A 38 4.61 -1.40 -1.71
CA VAL A 38 3.95 -2.66 -1.40
C VAL A 38 4.65 -3.36 -0.25
N ARG A 39 3.95 -3.50 0.88
CA ARG A 39 4.46 -4.20 2.06
C ARG A 39 4.75 -5.66 1.79
N LEU A 40 5.97 -6.08 2.11
CA LEU A 40 6.45 -7.45 2.04
C LEU A 40 6.92 -7.93 3.43
N GLU A 41 6.54 -9.17 3.75
CA GLU A 41 7.11 -9.97 4.80
C GLU A 41 8.00 -11.03 4.13
N CYS A 42 9.30 -10.88 4.23
CA CYS A 42 10.30 -11.72 3.58
C CYS A 42 10.76 -12.81 4.54
N PHE A 43 10.33 -14.04 4.33
CA PHE A 43 10.70 -15.18 5.17
C PHE A 43 12.08 -15.71 4.80
N ASP A 44 12.74 -16.38 5.76
CA ASP A 44 14.06 -16.99 5.62
C ASP A 44 14.18 -17.99 4.44
N ASN A 45 13.10 -18.67 4.11
CA ASN A 45 13.02 -19.59 2.98
C ASN A 45 12.82 -18.90 1.61
N GLY A 46 12.93 -17.58 1.55
CA GLY A 46 12.72 -16.79 0.33
C GLY A 46 11.26 -16.58 -0.07
N THR A 47 10.30 -16.99 0.78
CA THR A 47 8.89 -16.72 0.52
C THR A 47 8.56 -15.26 0.88
N ALA A 48 7.86 -14.57 -0.02
CA ALA A 48 7.31 -13.25 0.23
C ALA A 48 5.79 -13.31 0.39
N VAL A 49 5.28 -12.65 1.41
CA VAL A 49 3.83 -12.48 1.61
C VAL A 49 3.51 -11.03 1.93
N GLY A 50 2.27 -10.64 1.68
CA GLY A 50 1.80 -9.30 2.05
C GLY A 50 1.24 -9.24 3.46
N ARG A 51 0.76 -8.07 3.83
CA ARG A 51 0.10 -7.78 5.12
C ARG A 51 -1.03 -8.75 5.49
N SER A 52 -1.64 -9.42 4.52
CA SER A 52 -2.68 -10.44 4.72
C SER A 52 -2.14 -11.86 4.78
N LEU A 53 -0.83 -12.05 4.77
CA LEU A 53 -0.09 -13.30 4.68
C LEU A 53 -0.36 -14.11 3.40
N LYS A 54 -0.94 -13.47 2.38
CA LYS A 54 -1.11 -14.07 1.05
C LYS A 54 0.20 -13.98 0.29
N LYS A 55 0.57 -15.11 -0.33
CA LYS A 55 1.72 -15.16 -1.24
C LYS A 55 1.46 -14.28 -2.45
N PHE A 56 2.51 -13.68 -2.93
CA PHE A 56 2.50 -12.99 -4.19
C PHE A 56 2.68 -13.99 -5.34
N LYS A 57 2.13 -13.63 -6.48
CA LYS A 57 2.23 -14.46 -7.69
C LYS A 57 3.25 -13.91 -8.68
N ASN A 58 3.86 -12.77 -8.38
CA ASN A 58 4.86 -12.15 -9.23
C ASN A 58 6.21 -12.86 -9.04
N VAL A 59 6.70 -13.50 -10.10
CA VAL A 59 7.94 -14.29 -10.10
C VAL A 59 9.15 -13.41 -9.75
N PHE A 60 9.21 -12.16 -10.20
CA PHE A 60 10.32 -11.27 -9.91
C PHE A 60 10.40 -10.86 -8.45
N VAL A 61 9.24 -10.71 -7.78
CA VAL A 61 9.20 -10.45 -6.32
C VAL A 61 9.75 -11.66 -5.56
N GLU A 62 9.38 -12.87 -5.98
CA GLU A 62 9.92 -14.09 -5.36
C GLU A 62 11.43 -14.23 -5.58
N GLU A 63 11.93 -13.96 -6.78
CA GLU A 63 13.35 -14.00 -7.10
C GLU A 63 14.14 -12.94 -6.33
N LEU A 64 13.63 -11.71 -6.26
CA LEU A 64 14.22 -10.63 -5.47
C LEU A 64 14.38 -11.03 -4.01
N VAL A 65 13.30 -11.53 -3.38
CA VAL A 65 13.32 -11.91 -1.97
C VAL A 65 14.22 -13.12 -1.74
N LYS A 66 14.24 -14.10 -2.64
CA LYS A 66 15.17 -15.25 -2.55
C LYS A 66 16.64 -14.80 -2.63
N SER A 67 16.97 -13.94 -3.59
CA SER A 67 18.33 -13.42 -3.75
C SER A 67 18.77 -12.62 -2.53
N PHE A 68 17.88 -11.75 -2.04
CA PHE A 68 18.12 -10.98 -0.82
C PHE A 68 18.34 -11.89 0.40
N GLN A 69 17.49 -12.89 0.63
CA GLN A 69 17.61 -13.82 1.77
C GLN A 69 18.86 -14.71 1.68
N LEU A 70 19.23 -15.15 0.48
CA LEU A 70 20.49 -15.90 0.26
C LEU A 70 21.71 -15.05 0.61
N LEU A 71 21.65 -13.75 0.32
CA LEU A 71 22.72 -12.82 0.59
C LEU A 71 22.86 -12.55 2.09
N ILE A 72 21.76 -12.21 2.77
CA ILE A 72 21.81 -11.84 4.18
C ILE A 72 21.86 -13.04 5.15
N GLN A 73 21.45 -14.23 4.71
CA GLN A 73 21.39 -15.48 5.49
C GLN A 73 20.72 -15.31 6.88
N PHE A 74 19.65 -14.56 6.92
CA PHE A 74 18.93 -14.25 8.16
C PHE A 74 17.83 -15.28 8.45
N ASN A 75 17.90 -15.96 9.60
CA ASN A 75 16.90 -16.95 10.03
C ASN A 75 15.73 -16.26 10.74
N GLY A 76 14.89 -15.59 9.99
CA GLY A 76 13.72 -14.88 10.52
C GLY A 76 12.92 -14.21 9.42
N ILE A 77 12.09 -13.27 9.81
CA ILE A 77 11.23 -12.52 8.89
C ILE A 77 11.74 -11.10 8.80
N VAL A 78 12.08 -10.65 7.60
CA VAL A 78 12.44 -9.25 7.32
C VAL A 78 11.23 -8.53 6.78
N GLU A 79 10.91 -7.38 7.36
CA GLU A 79 9.83 -6.50 6.93
C GLU A 79 10.36 -5.40 6.02
N ALA A 80 9.81 -5.30 4.83
CA ALA A 80 10.22 -4.32 3.84
C ALA A 80 9.02 -3.72 3.09
N GLU A 81 9.25 -2.58 2.47
CA GLU A 81 8.37 -2.01 1.46
C GLU A 81 9.04 -2.16 0.09
N LEU A 82 8.37 -2.81 -0.87
CA LEU A 82 8.80 -2.80 -2.26
C LEU A 82 8.53 -1.40 -2.82
N TYR A 83 9.59 -0.63 -3.04
CA TYR A 83 9.48 0.79 -3.33
C TYR A 83 10.58 1.28 -4.27
N SER A 84 10.32 2.41 -4.90
CA SER A 84 11.30 3.20 -5.63
C SER A 84 10.89 4.67 -5.58
N PRO A 85 11.80 5.59 -5.25
CA PRO A 85 11.53 7.04 -5.31
C PRO A 85 11.31 7.55 -6.75
N ASN A 86 11.69 6.76 -7.76
CA ASN A 86 11.55 7.11 -9.18
C ASN A 86 10.24 6.62 -9.81
N LEU A 87 9.39 5.93 -9.05
CA LEU A 87 8.13 5.37 -9.50
C LEU A 87 6.98 5.84 -8.62
N THR A 88 5.86 6.13 -9.24
CA THR A 88 4.61 6.36 -8.52
C THR A 88 4.06 5.04 -7.96
N PHE A 89 3.25 5.11 -6.92
CA PHE A 89 2.56 3.93 -6.38
C PHE A 89 1.78 3.15 -7.46
N SER A 90 1.17 3.84 -8.42
CA SER A 90 0.43 3.19 -9.52
C SER A 90 1.35 2.37 -10.42
N GLU A 91 2.54 2.87 -10.71
CA GLU A 91 3.55 2.18 -11.52
C GLU A 91 4.09 0.96 -10.78
N ILE A 92 4.41 1.10 -9.49
CA ILE A 92 4.83 -0.02 -8.64
C ILE A 92 3.74 -1.10 -8.60
N MET A 93 2.49 -0.71 -8.40
CA MET A 93 1.35 -1.64 -8.37
C MET A 93 1.08 -2.29 -9.72
N HIS A 94 1.29 -1.59 -10.82
CA HIS A 94 1.16 -2.17 -12.16
C HIS A 94 2.19 -3.28 -12.38
N PHE A 95 3.46 -3.00 -12.07
CA PHE A 95 4.54 -3.99 -12.12
C PHE A 95 4.25 -5.17 -11.20
N PHE A 96 3.93 -4.90 -9.93
CA PHE A 96 3.68 -5.89 -8.90
C PHE A 96 2.52 -6.86 -9.22
N ARG A 97 1.45 -6.37 -9.86
CA ARG A 97 0.28 -7.19 -10.24
C ARG A 97 0.50 -8.07 -11.47
N THR A 98 1.60 -7.89 -12.19
CA THR A 98 1.94 -8.73 -13.32
C THR A 98 2.48 -10.04 -12.79
N GLU A 99 1.72 -11.14 -12.95
CA GLU A 99 2.04 -12.44 -12.37
C GLU A 99 3.29 -13.06 -13.04
N ASP A 100 3.22 -13.24 -14.35
CA ASP A 100 4.30 -13.77 -15.15
C ASP A 100 4.24 -13.18 -16.57
N VAL A 101 5.20 -12.34 -16.89
CA VAL A 101 5.30 -11.71 -18.21
C VAL A 101 5.84 -12.65 -19.28
N SER A 102 6.45 -13.77 -18.88
CA SER A 102 6.91 -14.82 -19.81
C SER A 102 5.79 -15.77 -20.24
N ALA A 103 4.63 -15.74 -19.56
CA ALA A 103 3.50 -16.59 -19.90
C ALA A 103 3.01 -16.36 -21.35
N PRO A 104 2.61 -17.39 -22.07
CA PRO A 104 2.17 -17.27 -23.48
C PRO A 104 1.04 -16.26 -23.69
N SER A 105 0.14 -16.12 -22.73
CA SER A 105 -0.95 -15.14 -22.76
C SER A 105 -0.46 -13.69 -22.64
N ALA A 106 0.53 -13.46 -21.78
CA ALA A 106 1.16 -12.16 -21.60
C ALA A 106 1.97 -11.80 -22.86
N ARG A 107 2.77 -12.73 -23.40
CA ARG A 107 3.50 -12.56 -24.69
C ARG A 107 2.57 -12.14 -25.80
N LYS A 108 1.47 -12.85 -26.02
CA LYS A 108 0.48 -12.49 -27.05
C LYS A 108 -0.12 -11.10 -26.86
N LYS A 109 -0.39 -10.71 -25.63
CA LYS A 109 -0.91 -9.37 -25.32
C LYS A 109 0.12 -8.30 -25.66
N PHE A 110 1.37 -8.49 -25.24
CA PHE A 110 2.46 -7.55 -25.54
C PHE A 110 2.77 -7.47 -27.01
N GLN A 111 2.81 -8.61 -27.72
CA GLN A 111 3.00 -8.66 -29.15
C GLN A 111 1.94 -7.81 -29.87
N ARG A 112 0.66 -7.99 -29.55
CA ARG A 112 -0.43 -7.21 -30.16
C ARG A 112 -0.33 -5.72 -29.88
N GLU A 113 -0.02 -5.33 -28.64
CA GLU A 113 0.17 -3.92 -28.27
C GLU A 113 1.35 -3.32 -29.01
N TRP A 114 2.43 -4.06 -29.14
CA TRP A 114 3.63 -3.63 -29.81
C TRP A 114 3.46 -3.56 -31.34
N GLU A 115 2.90 -4.56 -32.00
CA GLU A 115 2.57 -4.55 -33.42
C GLU A 115 1.69 -3.34 -33.77
N LYS A 116 0.72 -3.04 -32.92
CA LYS A 116 -0.16 -1.89 -33.09
C LYS A 116 0.58 -0.54 -33.00
N THR A 117 1.62 -0.47 -32.16
CA THR A 117 2.35 0.79 -31.88
C THR A 117 3.54 0.99 -32.80
N ASN A 118 4.23 -0.07 -33.21
CA ASN A 118 5.54 0.01 -33.88
C ASN A 118 5.56 -0.58 -35.30
N GLY A 119 4.45 -1.10 -35.80
CA GLY A 119 4.39 -1.58 -37.21
C GLY A 119 5.30 -2.75 -37.55
N GLY A 120 5.65 -3.60 -36.58
CA GLY A 120 6.29 -4.89 -36.85
C GLY A 120 7.80 -4.91 -36.98
N THR A 121 8.54 -4.18 -36.18
CA THR A 121 10.00 -4.19 -36.20
C THR A 121 10.65 -4.91 -35.01
N THR A 122 11.94 -5.02 -35.02
CA THR A 122 12.80 -6.01 -34.39
C THR A 122 13.00 -5.88 -32.87
N THR A 123 12.68 -4.78 -32.24
CA THR A 123 12.93 -4.59 -30.79
C THR A 123 11.88 -3.68 -30.18
N TYR A 124 11.38 -4.05 -29.02
CA TYR A 124 10.55 -3.15 -28.25
C TYR A 124 10.91 -3.20 -26.77
N ASP A 125 10.74 -2.06 -26.12
CA ASP A 125 10.93 -1.90 -24.69
C ASP A 125 9.58 -1.56 -24.05
N LYS A 126 9.12 -2.36 -23.09
CA LYS A 126 8.04 -1.97 -22.22
C LYS A 126 8.61 -1.19 -21.05
N LYS A 127 8.04 -0.01 -20.81
CA LYS A 127 8.44 0.88 -19.73
C LYS A 127 7.34 0.99 -18.69
N VAL A 128 7.77 1.16 -17.44
CA VAL A 128 6.96 1.68 -16.35
C VAL A 128 7.63 2.97 -15.93
N GLY A 129 7.00 4.11 -16.18
CA GLY A 129 7.65 5.39 -16.13
C GLY A 129 8.82 5.47 -17.12
N ASN A 130 10.02 5.78 -16.64
CA ASN A 130 11.23 5.85 -17.45
C ASN A 130 12.06 4.56 -17.45
N ILE A 131 11.56 3.48 -16.81
CA ILE A 131 12.30 2.25 -16.60
C ILE A 131 11.85 1.19 -17.57
N ILE A 132 12.80 0.54 -18.22
CA ILE A 132 12.54 -0.63 -19.05
C ILE A 132 12.33 -1.83 -18.13
N VAL A 133 11.09 -2.31 -18.07
CA VAL A 133 10.72 -3.50 -17.28
C VAL A 133 10.63 -4.76 -18.13
N GLN A 134 10.67 -4.62 -19.45
CA GLN A 134 10.62 -5.70 -20.38
C GLN A 134 11.21 -5.29 -21.72
N GLN A 135 12.06 -6.15 -22.26
CA GLN A 135 12.58 -6.03 -23.64
C GLN A 135 12.11 -7.21 -24.45
N GLY A 136 11.70 -6.94 -25.69
CA GLY A 136 11.32 -7.96 -26.64
C GLY A 136 11.90 -7.67 -28.01
N TRP A 137 12.13 -8.69 -28.78
CA TRP A 137 12.49 -8.59 -30.20
C TRP A 137 11.68 -9.57 -31.02
N GLU A 138 11.37 -9.18 -32.24
CA GLU A 138 10.65 -9.97 -33.19
C GLU A 138 11.58 -10.37 -34.34
N PHE A 139 11.61 -11.66 -34.63
CA PHE A 139 12.27 -12.18 -35.83
C PHE A 139 11.21 -12.50 -36.86
N PRO A 140 11.41 -12.16 -38.15
CA PRO A 140 10.44 -12.48 -39.21
C PRO A 140 10.03 -13.95 -39.18
N GLY A 141 8.74 -14.21 -39.00
CA GLY A 141 8.16 -15.56 -39.00
C GLY A 141 8.38 -16.36 -37.69
N ARG A 142 8.76 -15.73 -36.60
CA ARG A 142 8.96 -16.36 -35.30
C ARG A 142 8.20 -15.63 -34.19
N ASP A 143 8.02 -16.33 -33.08
CA ASP A 143 7.47 -15.71 -31.87
C ASP A 143 8.42 -14.65 -31.32
N VAL A 144 7.84 -13.63 -30.68
CA VAL A 144 8.59 -12.58 -29.98
C VAL A 144 9.16 -13.17 -28.69
N ASP A 145 10.47 -13.06 -28.53
CA ASP A 145 11.14 -13.41 -27.27
C ASP A 145 11.17 -12.19 -26.35
N PHE A 146 10.78 -12.42 -25.09
CA PHE A 146 10.78 -11.39 -24.06
C PHE A 146 11.88 -11.63 -23.04
N LEU A 147 12.68 -10.62 -22.83
CA LEU A 147 13.59 -10.54 -21.68
C LEU A 147 12.93 -9.65 -20.65
N CYS A 148 12.58 -10.24 -19.51
CA CYS A 148 12.11 -9.47 -18.37
C CYS A 148 13.30 -9.09 -17.51
N THR A 149 13.47 -7.79 -17.31
CA THR A 149 14.46 -7.24 -16.39
C THR A 149 13.76 -6.68 -15.17
N TRP A 150 14.30 -6.98 -14.00
CA TRP A 150 13.92 -6.30 -12.77
C TRP A 150 14.27 -4.81 -12.91
N PRO A 151 13.35 -3.87 -12.67
CA PRO A 151 13.72 -2.47 -12.66
C PRO A 151 14.73 -2.22 -11.53
N SER A 152 15.96 -1.91 -11.85
CA SER A 152 17.05 -1.75 -10.87
C SER A 152 16.78 -0.71 -9.78
N CYS A 153 15.83 0.19 -10.02
CA CYS A 153 15.40 1.16 -9.01
C CYS A 153 14.33 0.64 -8.05
N LEU A 154 13.70 -0.52 -8.34
CA LEU A 154 12.66 -1.11 -7.49
C LEU A 154 13.32 -2.09 -6.53
N LYS A 155 13.40 -1.74 -5.25
CA LYS A 155 14.14 -2.45 -4.21
C LYS A 155 13.30 -2.70 -2.97
N LEU A 156 13.82 -3.55 -2.09
CA LEU A 156 13.27 -3.79 -0.75
C LEU A 156 13.74 -2.69 0.20
N TYR A 157 12.86 -1.80 0.61
CA TYR A 157 13.16 -0.80 1.64
C TYR A 157 12.90 -1.41 3.00
N VAL A 158 13.96 -1.95 3.61
CA VAL A 158 13.89 -2.71 4.86
C VAL A 158 13.77 -1.76 6.05
N PHE A 159 12.83 -2.03 6.95
CA PHE A 159 12.57 -1.16 8.12
C PHE A 159 12.44 -1.91 9.45
N ASP A 160 12.21 -3.23 9.45
CA ASP A 160 12.17 -4.05 10.66
C ASP A 160 12.47 -5.52 10.36
N HIS A 161 12.60 -6.33 11.41
CA HIS A 161 12.72 -7.77 11.31
C HIS A 161 12.28 -8.43 12.62
N THR A 162 12.00 -9.73 12.59
CA THR A 162 11.67 -10.50 13.77
C THR A 162 12.04 -11.96 13.61
N TYR A 163 12.34 -12.64 14.71
CA TYR A 163 12.46 -14.11 14.75
C TYR A 163 11.11 -14.82 14.94
N GLY A 164 10.02 -14.09 14.98
CA GLY A 164 8.66 -14.62 15.16
C GLY A 164 8.10 -14.35 16.55
N GLU A 165 7.29 -15.27 17.06
CA GLU A 165 6.46 -15.04 18.25
C GLU A 165 7.24 -14.83 19.55
N ASP A 166 8.40 -15.43 19.65
CA ASP A 166 9.25 -15.43 20.85
C ASP A 166 10.37 -14.36 20.79
N ASP A 167 10.25 -13.41 19.86
CA ASP A 167 11.24 -12.35 19.73
C ASP A 167 10.98 -11.24 20.76
N GLU A 168 11.73 -11.26 21.84
CA GLU A 168 11.64 -10.29 22.95
C GLU A 168 12.49 -9.03 22.73
N ARG A 169 13.19 -8.91 21.59
CA ARG A 169 14.02 -7.75 21.32
C ARG A 169 13.19 -6.49 21.11
N THR A 170 13.70 -5.42 21.69
CA THR A 170 13.16 -4.07 21.50
C THR A 170 13.36 -3.59 20.05
N LYS A 171 12.64 -2.55 19.65
CA LYS A 171 12.80 -1.93 18.34
C LYS A 171 14.22 -1.44 18.09
N GLU A 172 14.85 -0.87 19.09
CA GLU A 172 16.24 -0.40 19.01
C GLU A 172 17.21 -1.55 18.75
N GLU A 173 17.10 -2.65 19.49
CA GLU A 173 17.94 -3.85 19.30
C GLU A 173 17.73 -4.47 17.90
N ARG A 174 16.51 -4.54 17.42
CA ARG A 174 16.22 -5.02 16.06
C ARG A 174 16.83 -4.11 15.00
N TYR A 175 16.75 -2.78 15.18
CA TYR A 175 17.34 -1.84 14.24
C TYR A 175 18.88 -1.88 14.25
N LEU A 176 19.50 -1.99 15.42
CA LEU A 176 20.95 -2.16 15.53
C LEU A 176 21.42 -3.45 14.84
N HIS A 177 20.68 -4.53 14.98
CA HIS A 177 20.96 -5.78 14.27
C HIS A 177 20.86 -5.63 12.75
N LEU A 178 19.83 -5.00 12.22
CA LEU A 178 19.71 -4.69 10.78
C LEU A 178 20.88 -3.81 10.30
N THR A 179 21.25 -2.79 11.08
CA THR A 179 22.37 -1.91 10.75
C THR A 179 23.68 -2.70 10.64
N ALA A 180 23.93 -3.60 11.58
CA ALA A 180 25.12 -4.45 11.55
C ALA A 180 25.11 -5.42 10.35
N LEU A 181 23.95 -5.96 10.02
CA LEU A 181 23.77 -6.85 8.87
C LEU A 181 24.06 -6.14 7.54
N PHE A 182 23.50 -4.94 7.35
CA PHE A 182 23.70 -4.14 6.13
C PHE A 182 25.13 -3.55 6.03
N ALA A 183 25.81 -3.38 7.15
CA ALA A 183 27.20 -2.92 7.20
C ALA A 183 28.23 -4.05 7.05
N ASN A 184 27.80 -5.31 6.84
CA ASN A 184 28.70 -6.45 6.67
C ASN A 184 29.51 -6.32 5.36
N PRO A 185 30.84 -6.19 5.43
CA PRO A 185 31.68 -6.00 4.24
C PRO A 185 31.58 -7.11 3.20
N LEU A 186 31.17 -8.31 3.61
CA LEU A 186 31.06 -9.47 2.71
C LEU A 186 29.87 -9.38 1.75
N ILE A 187 28.88 -8.52 2.04
CA ILE A 187 27.65 -8.42 1.25
C ILE A 187 27.32 -6.97 0.86
N GLN A 188 28.08 -6.01 1.37
CA GLN A 188 27.73 -4.59 1.24
C GLN A 188 27.63 -4.14 -0.23
N ASP A 189 28.53 -4.60 -1.09
CA ASP A 189 28.53 -4.24 -2.51
C ASP A 189 27.34 -4.86 -3.28
N ASP A 190 26.91 -6.04 -2.86
CA ASP A 190 25.84 -6.79 -3.54
C ASP A 190 24.45 -6.43 -2.99
N ILE A 191 24.34 -6.07 -1.69
CA ILE A 191 23.04 -5.84 -1.05
C ILE A 191 22.29 -4.64 -1.64
N ASP A 192 23.03 -3.62 -2.09
CA ASP A 192 22.48 -2.42 -2.69
C ASP A 192 21.72 -2.69 -3.99
N ASP A 193 21.97 -3.82 -4.66
CA ASP A 193 21.20 -4.23 -5.84
C ASP A 193 19.79 -4.68 -5.48
N TYR A 194 19.56 -5.18 -4.27
CA TYR A 194 18.31 -5.78 -3.83
C TYR A 194 17.54 -4.94 -2.80
N ALA A 195 18.27 -4.31 -1.88
CA ALA A 195 17.65 -3.71 -0.70
C ALA A 195 18.32 -2.41 -0.26
N VAL A 196 17.54 -1.59 0.43
CA VAL A 196 17.97 -0.36 1.11
C VAL A 196 17.49 -0.43 2.55
N LEU A 197 18.38 -0.25 3.52
CA LEU A 197 17.97 -0.09 4.90
C LEU A 197 17.39 1.32 5.11
N LEU A 198 16.13 1.42 5.48
CA LEU A 198 15.54 2.71 5.87
C LEU A 198 16.23 3.21 7.14
N LYS A 199 16.82 4.39 7.01
CA LYS A 199 17.47 5.06 8.14
C LYS A 199 16.44 5.37 9.22
N GLN A 200 16.78 5.05 10.47
CA GLN A 200 15.95 5.36 11.64
C GLN A 200 16.74 6.25 12.58
N THR A 201 16.19 7.41 12.91
CA THR A 201 16.87 8.45 13.68
C THR A 201 16.06 8.79 14.93
N ALA A 202 16.71 8.95 16.07
CA ALA A 202 16.10 9.55 17.24
C ALA A 202 16.38 11.07 17.21
N TYR A 203 15.37 11.85 17.50
CA TYR A 203 15.47 13.31 17.57
C TYR A 203 15.33 13.79 19.01
N ALA A 204 16.00 14.89 19.36
CA ALA A 204 15.93 15.46 20.70
C ALA A 204 14.69 16.36 20.89
N HIS A 205 14.23 16.97 19.81
CA HIS A 205 13.13 17.93 19.84
C HIS A 205 12.08 17.63 18.77
N ILE A 206 10.82 17.95 19.06
CA ILE A 206 9.71 17.72 18.15
C ILE A 206 9.85 18.54 16.85
N ASP A 207 10.45 19.71 16.90
CA ASP A 207 10.69 20.55 15.72
C ASP A 207 11.60 19.86 14.70
N GLU A 208 12.55 19.04 15.16
CA GLU A 208 13.41 18.24 14.28
C GLU A 208 12.60 17.15 13.56
N VAL A 209 11.59 16.59 14.23
CA VAL A 209 10.66 15.62 13.60
C VAL A 209 9.81 16.31 12.53
N TYR A 210 9.34 17.53 12.77
CA TYR A 210 8.61 18.29 11.74
C TYR A 210 9.50 18.62 10.54
N GLN A 211 10.75 19.02 10.75
CA GLN A 211 11.72 19.22 9.66
C GLN A 211 11.99 17.93 8.90
N ALA A 212 12.14 16.81 9.59
CA ALA A 212 12.29 15.50 8.95
C ALA A 212 11.03 15.11 8.14
N TYR A 213 9.83 15.45 8.63
CA TYR A 213 8.58 15.23 7.92
C TYR A 213 8.54 16.03 6.61
N ASP A 214 8.83 17.32 6.65
CA ASP A 214 8.86 18.16 5.46
C ASP A 214 9.89 17.64 4.44
N GLN A 215 11.06 17.22 4.92
CA GLN A 215 12.08 16.62 4.06
C GLN A 215 11.64 15.29 3.45
N ALA A 216 10.92 14.44 4.19
CA ALA A 216 10.37 13.19 3.68
C ALA A 216 9.36 13.45 2.55
N ILE A 217 8.44 14.41 2.73
CA ILE A 217 7.48 14.81 1.69
C ILE A 217 8.19 15.33 0.44
N ILE A 218 9.18 16.22 0.59
CA ILE A 218 9.99 16.73 -0.54
C ILE A 218 10.70 15.60 -1.29
N SER A 219 11.15 14.58 -0.56
CA SER A 219 11.82 13.40 -1.12
C SER A 219 10.88 12.35 -1.71
N GLY A 220 9.55 12.59 -1.73
CA GLY A 220 8.54 11.72 -2.33
C GLY A 220 8.04 10.58 -1.44
N TYR A 221 8.34 10.60 -0.15
CA TYR A 221 7.76 9.68 0.82
C TYR A 221 6.35 10.13 1.26
N GLU A 222 5.55 9.21 1.80
CA GLU A 222 4.18 9.49 2.31
C GLU A 222 4.20 10.29 3.63
N GLY A 223 5.32 10.36 4.30
CA GLY A 223 5.52 10.96 5.62
C GLY A 223 6.53 10.20 6.46
N LEU A 224 6.24 10.06 7.76
CA LEU A 224 7.11 9.39 8.73
C LEU A 224 6.41 8.24 9.45
N VAL A 225 7.21 7.26 9.88
CA VAL A 225 6.85 6.22 10.85
C VAL A 225 7.69 6.43 12.10
N LEU A 226 7.03 6.42 13.26
CA LEU A 226 7.66 6.59 14.56
C LEU A 226 7.35 5.35 15.40
N ILE A 227 8.39 4.68 15.91
CA ILE A 227 8.22 3.50 16.78
C ILE A 227 9.07 3.69 18.04
N HIS A 228 8.45 3.46 19.19
CA HIS A 228 9.11 3.61 20.48
C HIS A 228 10.27 2.61 20.59
N LYS A 229 11.47 3.08 20.98
CA LYS A 229 12.72 2.30 21.04
C LYS A 229 12.60 1.02 21.83
N LYS A 230 11.89 1.08 22.97
CA LYS A 230 11.72 -0.05 23.90
C LYS A 230 10.54 -0.96 23.57
N SER A 231 9.81 -0.72 22.46
CA SER A 231 8.69 -1.58 22.08
C SER A 231 9.18 -2.89 21.51
N ASN A 232 8.58 -3.99 21.95
CA ASN A 232 8.77 -5.29 21.34
C ASN A 232 8.02 -5.37 20.00
N TYR A 233 8.33 -6.40 19.20
CA TYR A 233 7.58 -6.64 17.98
C TYR A 233 6.13 -7.01 18.29
N LYS A 234 5.18 -6.24 17.76
CA LYS A 234 3.76 -6.47 18.02
C LYS A 234 3.08 -7.23 16.89
N HIS A 235 2.60 -8.42 17.17
CA HIS A 235 1.81 -9.21 16.23
C HIS A 235 0.41 -8.64 16.04
N GLY A 236 0.25 -7.78 15.03
CA GLY A 236 -1.01 -7.13 14.71
C GLY A 236 -0.97 -5.60 14.78
N ARG A 237 -2.11 -4.98 15.04
CA ARG A 237 -2.23 -3.52 14.99
C ARG A 237 -1.94 -2.87 16.34
N HIS A 238 -1.10 -1.84 16.33
CA HIS A 238 -0.95 -0.90 17.45
C HIS A 238 -2.22 -0.07 17.63
N THR A 239 -2.41 0.43 18.84
CA THR A 239 -3.44 1.43 19.18
C THR A 239 -2.77 2.75 19.49
N LEU A 240 -3.47 3.86 19.29
CA LEU A 240 -2.94 5.18 19.65
C LEU A 240 -2.63 5.28 21.15
N ASN A 241 -3.47 4.65 21.97
CA ASN A 241 -3.32 4.67 23.43
C ASN A 241 -2.09 3.92 23.93
N SER A 242 -1.53 2.96 23.15
CA SER A 242 -0.30 2.27 23.54
C SER A 242 0.92 3.18 23.47
N LYS A 243 0.87 4.26 22.68
CA LYS A 243 1.99 5.17 22.40
C LYS A 243 3.25 4.47 21.86
N GLU A 244 3.14 3.24 21.36
CA GLU A 244 4.30 2.45 20.90
C GLU A 244 4.66 2.72 19.43
N ALA A 245 3.68 3.07 18.61
CA ALA A 245 3.92 3.32 17.18
C ALA A 245 2.94 4.34 16.61
N PHE A 246 3.43 5.18 15.71
CA PHE A 246 2.64 6.20 15.04
C PHE A 246 3.02 6.29 13.56
N LYS A 247 2.16 6.93 12.77
CA LYS A 247 2.44 7.39 11.42
C LYS A 247 2.04 8.86 11.31
N MET A 248 2.98 9.68 10.92
CA MET A 248 2.77 11.09 10.57
C MET A 248 2.74 11.17 9.06
N LYS A 249 1.62 11.59 8.50
CA LYS A 249 1.42 11.71 7.06
C LYS A 249 0.43 12.83 6.77
N GLU A 250 0.42 13.30 5.52
CA GLU A 250 -0.56 14.30 5.10
C GLU A 250 -1.99 13.87 5.45
N ASP A 251 -2.77 14.83 5.88
CA ASP A 251 -4.21 14.65 6.08
C ASP A 251 -4.89 14.35 4.73
N ASN A 252 -6.01 13.65 4.79
CA ASN A 252 -6.82 13.44 3.61
C ASN A 252 -7.22 14.79 3.00
N LEU A 253 -7.01 14.92 1.71
CA LEU A 253 -7.41 16.09 0.95
C LEU A 253 -8.95 16.20 0.91
N GLN A 254 -9.45 17.41 0.76
CA GLN A 254 -10.87 17.68 0.56
C GLN A 254 -11.18 17.84 -0.92
N PHE A 255 -12.27 17.24 -1.34
CA PHE A 255 -12.77 17.27 -2.69
C PHE A 255 -14.28 17.59 -2.67
N ASP A 256 -14.74 18.23 -3.72
CA ASP A 256 -16.18 18.47 -3.94
C ASP A 256 -16.65 17.61 -5.12
N GLY A 257 -17.92 17.20 -5.11
CA GLY A 257 -18.53 16.47 -6.21
C GLY A 257 -20.05 16.47 -6.13
N VAL A 258 -20.68 16.40 -7.31
CA VAL A 258 -22.15 16.38 -7.44
C VAL A 258 -22.66 14.96 -7.36
N ILE A 259 -23.62 14.68 -6.51
CA ILE A 259 -24.24 13.37 -6.36
C ILE A 259 -25.07 13.04 -7.60
N LEU A 260 -24.69 11.99 -8.31
CA LEU A 260 -25.41 11.45 -9.47
C LEU A 260 -26.40 10.35 -9.10
N GLY A 261 -26.20 9.72 -7.96
CA GLY A 261 -27.03 8.61 -7.48
C GLY A 261 -26.47 7.96 -6.22
N LEU A 262 -27.20 7.02 -5.69
CA LEU A 262 -26.84 6.24 -4.52
C LEU A 262 -26.48 4.81 -4.95
N GLU A 263 -25.44 4.25 -4.35
CA GLU A 263 -25.09 2.84 -4.52
C GLU A 263 -25.56 2.02 -3.32
N GLU A 264 -26.21 0.90 -3.58
CA GLU A 264 -26.62 -0.05 -2.56
C GLU A 264 -25.47 -1.00 -2.20
N ALA A 265 -25.32 -1.27 -0.92
CA ALA A 265 -24.41 -2.29 -0.43
C ALA A 265 -24.94 -3.69 -0.73
N THR A 266 -24.04 -4.66 -0.81
CA THR A 266 -24.42 -6.06 -0.93
C THR A 266 -24.00 -6.85 0.30
N GLU A 267 -24.79 -7.82 0.68
CA GLU A 267 -24.47 -8.80 1.71
C GLU A 267 -24.36 -10.20 1.14
N VAL A 268 -23.79 -11.12 1.91
CA VAL A 268 -23.63 -12.51 1.49
C VAL A 268 -24.96 -13.24 1.67
N LEU A 269 -25.34 -14.02 0.67
CA LEU A 269 -26.52 -14.88 0.72
C LEU A 269 -26.52 -15.76 1.98
N PRO A 270 -27.66 -15.93 2.65
CA PRO A 270 -27.79 -16.89 3.75
C PRO A 270 -27.38 -18.30 3.30
N GLY A 271 -26.59 -18.97 4.13
CA GLY A 271 -26.13 -20.33 3.85
C GLY A 271 -24.79 -20.43 3.11
N VAL A 272 -24.22 -19.33 2.61
CA VAL A 272 -22.87 -19.34 2.06
C VAL A 272 -21.85 -19.50 3.19
N GLU A 273 -21.04 -20.56 3.11
CA GLU A 273 -20.02 -20.86 4.11
C GLU A 273 -18.93 -19.77 4.18
N LYS A 274 -18.53 -19.46 5.41
CA LYS A 274 -17.38 -18.59 5.66
C LYS A 274 -16.11 -19.42 5.65
N THR A 275 -15.08 -18.91 5.00
CA THR A 275 -13.74 -19.51 5.00
C THR A 275 -12.86 -18.84 6.05
N ILE A 276 -11.78 -19.50 6.43
CA ILE A 276 -10.76 -18.91 7.29
C ILE A 276 -9.57 -18.49 6.41
N ASN A 277 -9.19 -17.25 6.50
CA ASN A 277 -8.02 -16.75 5.77
C ASN A 277 -6.70 -17.09 6.49
N GLU A 278 -5.58 -16.71 5.87
CA GLU A 278 -4.22 -16.99 6.35
C GLU A 278 -3.91 -16.34 7.72
N LEU A 279 -4.63 -15.26 8.06
CA LEU A 279 -4.58 -14.60 9.38
C LEU A 279 -5.45 -15.28 10.44
N GLY A 280 -6.15 -16.38 10.10
CA GLY A 280 -7.09 -17.06 10.99
C GLY A 280 -8.41 -16.30 11.20
N ARG A 281 -8.76 -15.36 10.31
CA ARG A 281 -10.00 -14.59 10.38
C ARG A 281 -11.05 -15.20 9.46
N SER A 282 -12.30 -15.23 9.94
CA SER A 282 -13.45 -15.59 9.10
C SER A 282 -13.64 -14.55 8.00
N VAL A 283 -13.74 -15.02 6.76
CA VAL A 283 -14.00 -14.18 5.58
C VAL A 283 -15.21 -14.73 4.83
N THR A 284 -15.97 -13.82 4.25
CA THR A 284 -17.15 -14.13 3.44
C THR A 284 -16.78 -14.16 1.96
N SER A 285 -17.57 -14.89 1.17
CA SER A 285 -17.41 -14.90 -0.29
C SER A 285 -17.48 -13.50 -0.90
N LYS A 286 -16.66 -13.28 -1.93
CA LYS A 286 -16.66 -12.07 -2.76
C LYS A 286 -17.22 -12.31 -4.16
N LEU A 287 -17.66 -13.52 -4.46
CA LEU A 287 -18.29 -13.86 -5.73
C LEU A 287 -19.61 -13.08 -5.85
N LYS A 288 -19.94 -12.64 -7.05
CA LYS A 288 -21.17 -11.87 -7.29
C LYS A 288 -22.40 -12.71 -7.06
N ASP A 289 -22.34 -13.98 -7.42
CA ASP A 289 -23.45 -14.92 -7.31
C ASP A 289 -23.80 -15.28 -5.84
N ASP A 290 -22.86 -15.05 -4.94
CA ASP A 290 -23.03 -15.27 -3.49
C ASP A 290 -23.54 -14.02 -2.76
N ARG A 291 -23.94 -12.96 -3.48
CA ARG A 291 -24.28 -11.69 -2.88
C ARG A 291 -25.62 -11.14 -3.35
N VAL A 292 -26.35 -10.56 -2.42
CA VAL A 292 -27.63 -9.89 -2.65
C VAL A 292 -27.59 -8.45 -2.15
N PRO A 293 -28.46 -7.57 -2.67
CA PRO A 293 -28.67 -6.25 -2.11
C PRO A 293 -29.01 -6.31 -0.61
N SER A 294 -28.44 -5.42 0.19
CA SER A 294 -28.60 -5.43 1.65
C SER A 294 -29.63 -4.44 2.16
N GLY A 295 -30.23 -3.62 1.29
CA GLY A 295 -31.11 -2.52 1.68
C GLY A 295 -30.39 -1.35 2.35
N LEU A 296 -29.06 -1.28 2.25
CA LEU A 296 -28.24 -0.24 2.87
C LEU A 296 -27.48 0.58 1.82
N CYS A 297 -27.53 1.89 1.91
CA CYS A 297 -26.69 2.74 1.08
C CYS A 297 -25.20 2.50 1.39
N LYS A 298 -24.42 2.11 0.37
CA LYS A 298 -22.97 1.94 0.43
C LYS A 298 -22.26 3.28 0.34
N GLY A 299 -22.72 4.15 -0.56
CA GLY A 299 -22.09 5.43 -0.87
C GLY A 299 -22.83 6.21 -1.92
N PHE A 300 -22.31 7.39 -2.19
CA PHE A 300 -22.77 8.25 -3.26
C PHE A 300 -21.93 8.05 -4.51
N ARG A 301 -22.56 7.86 -5.66
CA ARG A 301 -21.92 8.02 -6.96
C ARG A 301 -21.87 9.50 -7.27
N VAL A 302 -20.68 10.05 -7.44
CA VAL A 302 -20.46 11.49 -7.63
C VAL A 302 -19.73 11.78 -8.92
N ALA A 303 -20.04 12.90 -9.55
CA ALA A 303 -19.26 13.52 -10.61
C ALA A 303 -18.29 14.53 -10.00
N LEU A 304 -17.01 14.45 -10.39
CA LEU A 304 -15.97 15.40 -10.03
C LEU A 304 -15.90 16.52 -11.07
N ASP A 305 -15.30 17.65 -10.71
CA ASP A 305 -15.11 18.80 -11.63
C ASP A 305 -14.26 18.47 -12.86
N ASN A 306 -13.40 17.44 -12.77
CA ASN A 306 -12.59 16.94 -13.89
C ASN A 306 -13.36 15.99 -14.83
N GLY A 307 -14.66 15.81 -14.64
CA GLY A 307 -15.53 14.95 -15.45
C GLY A 307 -15.48 13.46 -15.11
N ASN A 308 -14.67 13.04 -14.12
CA ASN A 308 -14.66 11.65 -13.67
C ASN A 308 -15.83 11.37 -12.74
N GLU A 309 -16.29 10.12 -12.78
CA GLU A 309 -17.27 9.61 -11.81
C GLU A 309 -16.60 8.62 -10.85
N MET A 310 -17.04 8.63 -9.60
CA MET A 310 -16.58 7.69 -8.60
C MET A 310 -17.61 7.44 -7.51
N THR A 311 -17.41 6.38 -6.73
CA THR A 311 -18.18 6.13 -5.51
C THR A 311 -17.44 6.65 -4.30
N VAL A 312 -18.10 7.51 -3.54
CA VAL A 312 -17.65 8.01 -2.24
C VAL A 312 -18.38 7.23 -1.16
N SER A 313 -17.63 6.50 -0.34
CA SER A 313 -18.21 5.68 0.73
C SER A 313 -18.75 6.52 1.88
N LEU A 314 -19.76 6.01 2.57
CA LEU A 314 -20.31 6.67 3.76
C LEU A 314 -19.53 6.25 5.01
N LYS A 315 -19.18 7.26 5.82
CA LYS A 315 -18.54 7.05 7.12
C LYS A 315 -19.42 7.70 8.21
N ASP A 316 -19.43 7.06 9.39
CA ASP A 316 -20.18 7.55 10.56
C ASP A 316 -21.71 7.62 10.36
N PHE A 317 -22.24 6.73 9.53
CA PHE A 317 -23.68 6.53 9.33
C PHE A 317 -24.09 5.15 9.86
N ASP A 318 -25.10 5.12 10.69
CA ASP A 318 -25.72 3.88 11.13
C ASP A 318 -26.57 3.22 10.03
N HIS A 319 -27.05 2.02 10.31
CA HIS A 319 -27.83 1.25 9.34
C HIS A 319 -29.16 1.89 9.01
N ASP A 320 -29.79 2.56 9.98
CA ASP A 320 -31.10 3.18 9.78
C ASP A 320 -31.02 4.41 8.88
N ALA A 321 -29.99 5.24 9.10
CA ALA A 321 -29.70 6.36 8.21
C ALA A 321 -29.38 5.89 6.78
N ARG A 322 -28.58 4.83 6.64
CA ARG A 322 -28.25 4.28 5.31
C ARG A 322 -29.47 3.67 4.62
N ARG A 323 -30.42 3.11 5.38
CA ARG A 323 -31.67 2.59 4.85
C ARG A 323 -32.59 3.72 4.39
N ALA A 324 -32.72 4.77 5.21
CA ALA A 324 -33.49 5.96 4.87
C ALA A 324 -32.98 6.65 3.61
N MET A 325 -31.65 6.73 3.42
CA MET A 325 -31.06 7.32 2.20
C MET A 325 -31.52 6.62 0.92
N LEU A 326 -31.61 5.28 0.92
CA LEU A 326 -32.08 4.53 -0.26
C LEU A 326 -33.57 4.72 -0.54
N LEU A 327 -34.37 5.02 0.49
CA LEU A 327 -35.80 5.24 0.35
C LEU A 327 -36.13 6.63 -0.18
N SER A 328 -35.23 7.60 -0.01
CA SER A 328 -35.44 9.00 -0.46
C SER A 328 -34.21 9.51 -1.23
N PRO A 329 -33.83 8.88 -2.36
CA PRO A 329 -32.64 9.28 -3.11
C PRO A 329 -32.72 10.69 -3.68
N GLU A 330 -33.94 11.21 -3.91
CA GLU A 330 -34.21 12.56 -4.38
C GLU A 330 -33.76 13.65 -3.41
N GLU A 331 -33.61 13.33 -2.12
CA GLU A 331 -33.07 14.26 -1.13
C GLU A 331 -31.57 14.53 -1.31
N TYR A 332 -30.87 13.68 -2.06
CA TYR A 332 -29.41 13.69 -2.21
C TYR A 332 -28.97 13.99 -3.64
N VAL A 333 -29.63 13.40 -4.63
CA VAL A 333 -29.24 13.53 -6.04
C VAL A 333 -29.28 14.98 -6.50
N GLY A 334 -28.24 15.42 -7.19
CA GLY A 334 -28.06 16.78 -7.67
C GLY A 334 -27.40 17.73 -6.67
N LYS A 335 -27.24 17.32 -5.40
CA LYS A 335 -26.55 18.14 -4.39
C LYS A 335 -25.04 17.96 -4.47
N THR A 336 -24.31 19.00 -4.09
CA THR A 336 -22.84 18.96 -3.95
C THR A 336 -22.46 18.48 -2.56
N ILE A 337 -21.54 17.53 -2.49
CA ILE A 337 -20.93 17.10 -1.24
C ILE A 337 -19.46 17.47 -1.19
N ARG A 338 -18.99 17.82 0.01
CA ARG A 338 -17.56 17.82 0.33
C ARG A 338 -17.19 16.52 1.00
N PHE A 339 -16.16 15.86 0.48
CA PHE A 339 -15.69 14.58 1.00
C PHE A 339 -14.16 14.58 1.12
N THR A 340 -13.62 13.64 1.86
CA THR A 340 -12.18 13.49 2.07
C THR A 340 -11.66 12.27 1.32
N GLY A 341 -10.42 12.35 0.85
CA GLY A 341 -9.75 11.26 0.17
C GLY A 341 -8.25 11.50 0.07
N MET A 342 -7.50 10.47 -0.27
CA MET A 342 -6.08 10.61 -0.59
C MET A 342 -5.92 11.14 -2.02
N ALA A 343 -4.77 11.74 -2.29
CA ALA A 343 -4.42 12.21 -3.63
C ALA A 343 -4.62 11.13 -4.71
N PRO A 344 -5.05 11.51 -5.93
CA PRO A 344 -5.09 10.60 -7.06
C PRO A 344 -3.70 10.01 -7.36
N THR A 345 -3.65 8.79 -7.91
CA THR A 345 -2.38 8.16 -8.33
C THR A 345 -1.83 8.73 -9.64
N LYS A 346 -2.62 9.51 -10.36
CA LYS A 346 -2.25 10.20 -11.60
C LYS A 346 -2.98 11.52 -11.67
N GLU A 347 -2.38 12.51 -12.31
CA GLU A 347 -3.01 13.80 -12.57
C GLU A 347 -4.37 13.64 -13.27
N GLY A 348 -5.37 14.39 -12.84
CA GLY A 348 -6.74 14.29 -13.33
C GLY A 348 -7.49 13.01 -12.95
N GLY A 349 -6.92 12.14 -12.11
CA GLY A 349 -7.56 10.89 -11.64
C GLY A 349 -8.57 11.12 -10.52
N CYS A 350 -9.21 10.03 -10.08
CA CYS A 350 -10.10 10.04 -8.92
C CYS A 350 -9.31 9.95 -7.61
N PRO A 351 -9.75 10.65 -6.54
CA PRO A 351 -9.22 10.48 -5.19
C PRO A 351 -9.28 9.03 -4.72
N ARG A 352 -8.23 8.59 -4.00
CA ARG A 352 -8.18 7.24 -3.40
C ARG A 352 -8.90 7.27 -2.04
N HIS A 353 -9.49 6.14 -1.66
CA HIS A 353 -10.11 5.96 -0.34
C HIS A 353 -11.11 7.05 0.05
N ALA A 354 -11.86 7.56 -0.93
CA ALA A 354 -12.81 8.63 -0.74
C ALA A 354 -13.95 8.24 0.21
N HIS A 355 -14.23 9.12 1.17
CA HIS A 355 -15.33 8.93 2.11
C HIS A 355 -15.98 10.27 2.48
N TYR A 356 -17.30 10.20 2.63
CA TYR A 356 -18.15 11.31 3.07
C TYR A 356 -18.50 11.15 4.54
N THR A 357 -18.37 12.24 5.29
CA THR A 357 -18.74 12.33 6.70
C THR A 357 -19.98 13.22 6.83
N LYS A 358 -20.90 12.86 7.70
CA LYS A 358 -22.18 13.55 7.91
C LYS A 358 -21.98 15.06 8.11
N GLY A 359 -22.80 15.86 7.46
CA GLY A 359 -22.87 17.32 7.65
C GLY A 359 -22.23 18.17 6.54
N ASN A 360 -21.69 17.56 5.48
CA ASN A 360 -20.97 18.25 4.41
C ASN A 360 -21.75 18.30 3.07
N ILE A 361 -23.09 18.27 3.11
CA ILE A 361 -23.93 18.51 1.93
C ILE A 361 -24.11 20.02 1.78
N ARG A 362 -23.95 20.48 0.55
CA ARG A 362 -24.16 21.88 0.17
C ARG A 362 -25.35 21.96 -0.75
N ASP A 363 -26.24 22.91 -0.47
CA ASP A 363 -27.38 23.23 -1.31
C ASP A 363 -27.04 24.35 -2.31
N ASP A 364 -25.82 24.90 -2.24
CA ASP A 364 -25.35 26.00 -3.04
C ASP A 364 -24.58 25.53 -4.28
N LYS A 365 -25.28 25.57 -5.38
CA LYS A 365 -24.75 25.95 -6.68
C LYS A 365 -25.71 26.95 -7.27
#